data_bf1bf700bec2bd1601894b72b01ac590
#
_entry.id   bf1bf700bec2bd1601894b72b01ac590
#
_cell.length_a   1.000
_cell.length_b   1.000
_cell.length_c   1.000
_cell.angle_alpha   90.00
_cell.angle_beta   90.00
_cell.angle_gamma   90.00
#
_symmetry.space_group_name_H-M   'P 1'
#
loop_
_entity.id
_entity.type
_entity.pdbx_description
1 polymer ?
#
loop_
_entity_poly.entity_id
_entity_poly.type
_entity_poly.pdbx_seq_one_letter_code
_entity_poly.pdbx_strand_id
1 'polypeptide(L)'
;FNADFDGDQMAVHLPLSAEAQAEARVLMLSSNNILSPASGKPLAMPRLDMVTGLYFLTMLKGPQEIGGEGAYAPADENGPERGVYSSYREAIMAYDLGVLGLQAPIKVRIDHLRPTPEIEAEQFPDGWTKGQAWMTETTLGRIMFNELLPFNFPYQEGAMVRKGGGSGKVLLGDIIQSMVEKYPMITVAQVLDKMKDAGFYWATRSGVTISMSDVLILPNKTEVLEQYEKEAEAIERK
;
A
#
# COMPACT_ATOMS: atom_id res chain seq x y z
N PHE A 1 1.14 -16.28 -15.11
CA PHE A 1 1.57 -17.08 -16.27
C PHE A 1 2.62 -16.35 -17.11
N ASN A 2 2.98 -15.13 -16.75
CA ASN A 2 3.81 -14.25 -17.59
C ASN A 2 3.29 -14.20 -19.05
N ALA A 3 1.97 -14.14 -19.22
CA ALA A 3 1.26 -14.09 -20.49
C ALA A 3 0.84 -12.67 -20.82
N ASP A 4 0.91 -12.33 -22.11
CA ASP A 4 0.39 -11.11 -22.70
C ASP A 4 -0.78 -11.45 -23.66
N PHE A 5 -1.51 -10.43 -24.12
CA PHE A 5 -2.62 -10.63 -25.06
C PHE A 5 -2.30 -10.16 -26.47
N ASP A 6 -1.04 -10.21 -26.85
CA ASP A 6 -0.53 -9.82 -28.18
C ASP A 6 -0.35 -10.99 -29.14
N GLY A 7 -0.83 -12.19 -28.79
CA GLY A 7 -0.76 -13.39 -29.61
C GLY A 7 -0.18 -14.61 -28.87
N ASP A 8 0.02 -14.52 -27.55
CA ASP A 8 0.48 -15.63 -26.74
C ASP A 8 -0.50 -16.82 -26.82
N GLN A 9 0.06 -18.02 -26.96
CA GLN A 9 -0.69 -19.26 -26.94
C GLN A 9 -0.60 -19.93 -25.59
N MET A 10 -1.70 -20.50 -25.12
CA MET A 10 -1.78 -21.24 -23.87
C MET A 10 -2.54 -22.55 -24.09
N ALA A 11 -2.19 -23.58 -23.30
CA ALA A 11 -2.91 -24.84 -23.29
C ALA A 11 -3.70 -24.99 -21.99
N VAL A 12 -4.85 -25.67 -22.07
CA VAL A 12 -5.67 -26.03 -20.93
C VAL A 12 -5.59 -27.54 -20.71
N HIS A 13 -5.23 -27.95 -19.49
CA HIS A 13 -5.12 -29.35 -19.09
C HIS A 13 -6.10 -29.66 -17.97
N LEU A 14 -6.87 -30.73 -18.10
CA LEU A 14 -7.77 -31.23 -17.08
C LEU A 14 -7.14 -32.45 -16.39
N PRO A 15 -6.85 -32.40 -15.07
CA PRO A 15 -6.40 -33.57 -14.34
C PRO A 15 -7.49 -34.66 -14.31
N LEU A 16 -7.19 -35.87 -14.81
CA LEU A 16 -8.18 -36.94 -14.94
C LEU A 16 -8.18 -37.92 -13.76
N SER A 17 -7.02 -38.19 -13.14
CA SER A 17 -6.95 -39.11 -11.99
C SER A 17 -7.08 -38.37 -10.67
N ALA A 18 -7.46 -39.11 -9.61
CA ALA A 18 -7.58 -38.56 -8.26
C ALA A 18 -6.22 -38.06 -7.73
N GLU A 19 -5.14 -38.77 -8.06
CA GLU A 19 -3.77 -38.39 -7.69
C GLU A 19 -3.36 -37.08 -8.39
N ALA A 20 -3.60 -36.96 -9.69
CA ALA A 20 -3.30 -35.75 -10.44
C ALA A 20 -4.11 -34.54 -9.94
N GLN A 21 -5.39 -34.74 -9.54
CA GLN A 21 -6.21 -33.70 -8.94
C GLN A 21 -5.67 -33.28 -7.56
N ALA A 22 -5.21 -34.22 -6.75
CA ALA A 22 -4.61 -33.94 -5.46
C ALA A 22 -3.30 -33.15 -5.60
N GLU A 23 -2.43 -33.57 -6.51
CA GLU A 23 -1.18 -32.84 -6.82
C GLU A 23 -1.46 -31.41 -7.31
N ALA A 24 -2.38 -31.23 -8.24
CA ALA A 24 -2.76 -29.92 -8.74
C ALA A 24 -3.26 -29.00 -7.63
N ARG A 25 -4.09 -29.50 -6.71
CA ARG A 25 -4.57 -28.71 -5.56
C ARG A 25 -3.47 -28.37 -4.57
N VAL A 26 -2.57 -29.28 -4.26
CA VAL A 26 -1.50 -29.06 -3.28
C VAL A 26 -0.39 -28.18 -3.83
N LEU A 27 0.03 -28.41 -5.10
CA LEU A 27 1.22 -27.79 -5.66
C LEU A 27 0.95 -26.56 -6.53
N MET A 28 -0.24 -26.46 -7.15
CA MET A 28 -0.53 -25.41 -8.14
C MET A 28 -1.49 -24.33 -7.62
N LEU A 29 -2.28 -24.61 -6.59
CA LEU A 29 -3.25 -23.65 -6.07
C LEU A 29 -2.51 -22.43 -5.50
N SER A 30 -2.85 -21.21 -5.96
CA SER A 30 -2.18 -19.98 -5.55
C SER A 30 -2.28 -19.69 -4.05
N SER A 31 -3.39 -20.07 -3.40
CA SER A 31 -3.55 -19.95 -1.95
C SER A 31 -2.55 -20.79 -1.15
N ASN A 32 -2.00 -21.86 -1.73
CA ASN A 32 -0.98 -22.69 -1.11
C ASN A 32 0.46 -22.26 -1.47
N ASN A 33 0.61 -21.30 -2.39
CA ASN A 33 1.88 -20.82 -2.91
C ASN A 33 2.07 -19.31 -2.67
N ILE A 34 1.65 -18.81 -1.54
CA ILE A 34 1.81 -17.40 -1.15
C ILE A 34 3.29 -17.07 -0.93
N LEU A 35 4.05 -18.02 -0.37
CA LEU A 35 5.48 -17.89 -0.15
C LEU A 35 6.29 -18.70 -1.16
N SER A 36 7.47 -18.21 -1.51
CA SER A 36 8.44 -18.91 -2.33
C SER A 36 9.01 -20.12 -1.59
N PRO A 37 8.97 -21.33 -2.15
CA PRO A 37 9.61 -22.49 -1.54
C PRO A 37 11.15 -22.39 -1.52
N ALA A 38 11.74 -21.55 -2.38
CA ALA A 38 13.17 -21.36 -2.44
C ALA A 38 13.73 -20.39 -1.40
N SER A 39 12.98 -19.34 -1.04
CA SER A 39 13.47 -18.25 -0.18
C SER A 39 12.55 -17.88 0.98
N GLY A 40 11.36 -18.44 1.06
CA GLY A 40 10.35 -18.07 2.07
C GLY A 40 9.78 -16.66 1.92
N LYS A 41 10.17 -15.91 0.88
CA LYS A 41 9.67 -14.56 0.64
C LYS A 41 8.30 -14.59 -0.04
N PRO A 42 7.43 -13.59 0.21
CA PRO A 42 6.13 -13.52 -0.45
C PRO A 42 6.26 -13.46 -1.99
N LEU A 43 5.58 -14.38 -2.69
CA LEU A 43 5.38 -14.38 -4.14
C LEU A 43 4.09 -13.67 -4.51
N ALA A 44 3.00 -14.02 -3.82
CA ALA A 44 1.69 -13.39 -4.00
C ALA A 44 1.66 -12.09 -3.22
N MET A 45 1.78 -10.96 -3.93
CA MET A 45 1.72 -9.62 -3.35
C MET A 45 1.16 -8.63 -4.35
N PRO A 46 0.55 -7.52 -3.91
CA PRO A 46 0.12 -6.45 -4.79
C PRO A 46 1.25 -5.95 -5.69
N ARG A 47 0.92 -5.68 -6.97
CA ARG A 47 1.87 -5.20 -7.99
C ARG A 47 1.23 -4.11 -8.84
N LEU A 48 2.07 -3.32 -9.54
CA LEU A 48 1.64 -2.33 -10.54
C LEU A 48 0.53 -1.42 -9.98
N ASP A 49 -0.61 -1.39 -10.64
CA ASP A 49 -1.74 -0.51 -10.30
C ASP A 49 -2.30 -0.75 -8.89
N MET A 50 -2.25 -1.99 -8.41
CA MET A 50 -2.65 -2.30 -7.03
C MET A 50 -1.77 -1.54 -6.03
N VAL A 51 -0.45 -1.50 -6.25
CA VAL A 51 0.46 -0.75 -5.36
C VAL A 51 0.23 0.75 -5.50
N THR A 52 0.01 1.24 -6.73
CA THR A 52 -0.30 2.66 -6.98
C THR A 52 -1.55 3.08 -6.21
N GLY A 53 -2.62 2.28 -6.24
CA GLY A 53 -3.85 2.56 -5.50
C GLY A 53 -3.67 2.50 -3.99
N LEU A 54 -2.96 1.49 -3.47
CA LEU A 54 -2.67 1.39 -2.04
C LEU A 54 -1.75 2.52 -1.56
N TYR A 55 -0.78 2.93 -2.36
CA TYR A 55 0.06 4.09 -2.08
C TYR A 55 -0.77 5.37 -2.05
N PHE A 56 -1.59 5.61 -3.08
CA PHE A 56 -2.50 6.76 -3.13
C PHE A 56 -3.42 6.82 -1.90
N LEU A 57 -3.97 5.68 -1.48
CA LEU A 57 -4.82 5.58 -0.29
C LEU A 57 -4.09 6.00 0.98
N THR A 58 -2.82 5.58 1.14
CA THR A 58 -2.09 5.66 2.42
C THR A 58 -1.03 6.77 2.47
N MET A 59 -0.81 7.49 1.36
CA MET A 59 0.11 8.62 1.34
C MET A 59 -0.37 9.75 2.25
N LEU A 60 0.57 10.54 2.75
CA LEU A 60 0.32 11.76 3.49
C LEU A 60 0.54 12.95 2.56
N LYS A 61 -0.45 13.82 2.41
CA LYS A 61 -0.27 15.11 1.72
C LYS A 61 0.01 16.20 2.74
N GLY A 62 1.09 16.95 2.50
CA GLY A 62 1.38 18.15 3.26
C GLY A 62 0.33 19.27 3.02
N PRO A 63 0.25 20.26 3.91
CA PRO A 63 -0.72 21.36 3.79
C PRO A 63 -0.61 22.15 2.47
N GLN A 64 0.55 22.15 1.84
CA GLN A 64 0.82 22.89 0.57
C GLN A 64 0.42 22.09 -0.69
N GLU A 65 0.22 20.77 -0.58
CA GLU A 65 -0.12 19.89 -1.70
C GLU A 65 -1.63 19.67 -1.83
N ILE A 66 -2.41 20.15 -0.86
CA ILE A 66 -3.86 20.03 -0.81
C ILE A 66 -4.46 21.28 -1.49
N GLY A 67 -4.29 21.37 -2.78
CA GLY A 67 -4.93 22.38 -3.62
C GLY A 67 -6.14 21.79 -4.34
N GLY A 68 -7.34 22.15 -3.94
CA GLY A 68 -8.59 21.74 -4.57
C GLY A 68 -9.80 21.95 -3.66
N GLU A 69 -10.99 22.10 -4.23
CA GLU A 69 -12.26 22.10 -3.47
C GLU A 69 -12.36 20.80 -2.68
N GLY A 70 -12.52 20.89 -1.36
CA GLY A 70 -12.45 19.76 -0.42
C GLY A 70 -11.08 19.58 0.24
N ALA A 71 -10.11 20.43 -0.09
CA ALA A 71 -8.86 20.49 0.64
C ALA A 71 -9.10 21.04 2.05
N TYR A 72 -8.56 20.35 3.03
CA TYR A 72 -8.48 20.84 4.39
C TYR A 72 -7.77 22.20 4.39
N ALA A 73 -8.52 23.28 4.59
CA ALA A 73 -7.92 24.60 4.75
C ALA A 73 -6.99 24.56 5.97
N PRO A 74 -5.74 25.04 5.87
CA PRO A 74 -4.90 25.15 7.05
C PRO A 74 -5.65 25.99 8.07
N ALA A 75 -5.83 25.43 9.28
CA ALA A 75 -6.37 26.24 10.37
C ALA A 75 -5.48 27.49 10.52
N ASP A 76 -6.08 28.66 10.61
CA ASP A 76 -5.40 29.87 11.06
C ASP A 76 -4.64 29.54 12.35
N GLU A 77 -3.54 30.23 12.62
CA GLU A 77 -2.70 29.99 13.81
C GLU A 77 -3.48 29.91 15.14
N ASN A 78 -4.72 30.37 15.17
CA ASN A 78 -5.66 30.35 16.30
C ASN A 78 -6.92 29.51 16.04
N GLY A 79 -6.98 28.71 14.95
CA GLY A 79 -8.13 27.86 14.64
C GLY A 79 -8.17 26.59 15.50
N PRO A 80 -9.35 25.90 15.57
CA PRO A 80 -9.44 24.63 16.27
C PRO A 80 -8.45 23.60 15.75
N GLU A 81 -7.92 22.78 16.65
CA GLU A 81 -6.94 21.73 16.31
C GLU A 81 -7.41 20.95 15.08
N ARG A 82 -6.52 20.80 14.12
CA ARG A 82 -6.76 20.21 12.81
C ARG A 82 -7.44 18.86 12.94
N GLY A 83 -8.67 18.75 12.37
CA GLY A 83 -9.33 17.47 12.13
C GLY A 83 -9.27 16.48 13.29
N VAL A 84 -9.73 16.87 14.49
CA VAL A 84 -9.88 15.93 15.60
C VAL A 84 -11.25 15.28 15.52
N TYR A 85 -11.25 13.94 15.42
CA TYR A 85 -12.47 13.15 15.28
C TYR A 85 -12.62 12.19 16.47
N SER A 86 -13.82 12.15 17.03
CA SER A 86 -14.14 11.29 18.18
C SER A 86 -14.28 9.81 17.81
N SER A 87 -14.43 9.52 16.53
CA SER A 87 -14.52 8.15 15.99
C SER A 87 -14.17 8.09 14.50
N TYR A 88 -13.82 6.90 14.03
CA TYR A 88 -13.63 6.62 12.61
C TYR A 88 -14.88 6.94 11.78
N ARG A 89 -16.09 6.66 12.30
CA ARG A 89 -17.34 6.95 11.59
C ARG A 89 -17.55 8.44 11.34
N GLU A 90 -17.19 9.27 12.31
CA GLU A 90 -17.23 10.72 12.16
C GLU A 90 -16.27 11.21 11.06
N ALA A 91 -15.07 10.65 11.00
CA ALA A 91 -14.11 10.95 9.95
C ALA A 91 -14.61 10.54 8.55
N ILE A 92 -15.27 9.38 8.43
CA ILE A 92 -15.92 8.97 7.17
C ILE A 92 -17.01 9.94 6.76
N MET A 93 -17.89 10.34 7.68
CA MET A 93 -18.95 11.31 7.39
C MET A 93 -18.36 12.63 6.89
N ALA A 94 -17.29 13.12 7.51
CA ALA A 94 -16.61 14.32 7.06
C ALA A 94 -16.01 14.17 5.65
N TYR A 95 -15.50 13.00 5.33
CA TYR A 95 -15.01 12.67 3.99
C TYR A 95 -16.15 12.63 2.95
N ASP A 96 -17.25 11.97 3.27
CA ASP A 96 -18.43 11.88 2.38
C ASP A 96 -19.07 13.25 2.11
N LEU A 97 -19.01 14.17 3.08
CA LEU A 97 -19.44 15.56 2.94
C LEU A 97 -18.41 16.44 2.20
N GLY A 98 -17.25 15.91 1.82
CA GLY A 98 -16.19 16.67 1.13
C GLY A 98 -15.43 17.65 2.03
N VAL A 99 -15.62 17.58 3.35
CA VAL A 99 -14.95 18.46 4.34
C VAL A 99 -13.56 17.93 4.68
N LEU A 100 -13.37 16.61 4.61
CA LEU A 100 -12.10 15.93 4.90
C LEU A 100 -11.52 15.30 3.65
N GLY A 101 -10.24 15.56 3.37
CA GLY A 101 -9.49 14.86 2.34
C GLY A 101 -9.00 13.49 2.82
N LEU A 102 -8.98 12.49 1.94
CA LEU A 102 -8.54 11.11 2.24
C LEU A 102 -7.13 11.05 2.84
N GLN A 103 -6.24 11.91 2.39
CA GLN A 103 -4.80 11.95 2.67
C GLN A 103 -4.42 13.06 3.67
N ALA A 104 -5.42 13.78 4.17
CA ALA A 104 -5.19 14.85 5.13
C ALA A 104 -4.81 14.28 6.50
N PRO A 105 -3.85 14.89 7.22
CA PRO A 105 -3.52 14.48 8.59
C PRO A 105 -4.69 14.79 9.52
N ILE A 106 -5.10 13.80 10.29
CA ILE A 106 -6.16 13.90 11.30
C ILE A 106 -5.71 13.27 12.61
N LYS A 107 -6.34 13.69 13.71
CA LYS A 107 -6.24 13.05 15.00
C LYS A 107 -7.56 12.35 15.29
N VAL A 108 -7.53 11.05 15.46
CA VAL A 108 -8.76 10.25 15.55
C VAL A 108 -8.68 9.22 16.66
N ARG A 109 -9.84 8.98 17.28
CA ARG A 109 -10.00 7.92 18.28
C ARG A 109 -10.45 6.64 17.59
N ILE A 110 -9.66 5.57 17.80
CA ILE A 110 -9.87 4.25 17.20
C ILE A 110 -10.12 3.24 18.33
N ASP A 111 -11.13 2.38 18.19
CA ASP A 111 -11.53 1.38 19.18
C ASP A 111 -11.65 -0.06 18.60
N HIS A 112 -11.54 -0.20 17.29
CA HIS A 112 -11.77 -1.45 16.55
C HIS A 112 -10.51 -2.03 15.90
N LEU A 113 -9.43 -1.25 15.81
CA LEU A 113 -8.12 -1.68 15.30
C LEU A 113 -7.11 -1.72 16.45
N ARG A 114 -6.24 -2.72 16.42
CA ARG A 114 -5.14 -2.86 17.40
C ARG A 114 -4.12 -1.74 17.20
N PRO A 115 -3.67 -1.06 18.25
CA PRO A 115 -2.65 -0.02 18.15
C PRO A 115 -1.31 -0.55 17.61
N THR A 116 -0.38 0.37 17.32
CA THR A 116 1.00 0.00 17.04
C THR A 116 1.65 -0.58 18.29
N PRO A 117 2.70 -1.41 18.18
CA PRO A 117 3.37 -1.99 19.35
C PRO A 117 3.86 -0.95 20.35
N GLU A 118 4.29 0.23 19.88
CA GLU A 118 4.77 1.33 20.71
C GLU A 118 3.63 1.93 21.55
N ILE A 119 2.49 2.23 20.91
CA ILE A 119 1.31 2.76 21.60
C ILE A 119 0.72 1.71 22.55
N GLU A 120 0.73 0.43 22.15
CA GLU A 120 0.25 -0.66 22.99
C GLU A 120 1.09 -0.78 24.27
N ALA A 121 2.41 -0.73 24.15
CA ALA A 121 3.31 -0.79 25.30
C ALA A 121 3.17 0.41 26.26
N GLU A 122 2.86 1.61 25.71
CA GLU A 122 2.72 2.83 26.51
C GLU A 122 1.35 2.93 27.19
N GLN A 123 0.24 2.64 26.47
CA GLN A 123 -1.11 2.88 26.94
C GLN A 123 -1.81 1.64 27.49
N PHE A 124 -1.36 0.44 27.13
CA PHE A 124 -2.01 -0.83 27.48
C PHE A 124 -1.00 -1.87 28.00
N PRO A 125 -0.40 -1.67 29.18
CA PRO A 125 0.64 -2.58 29.72
C PRO A 125 0.16 -4.01 29.91
N ASP A 126 -1.15 -4.22 30.14
CA ASP A 126 -1.78 -5.54 30.27
C ASP A 126 -2.23 -6.13 28.90
N GLY A 127 -1.88 -5.47 27.79
CA GLY A 127 -2.30 -5.82 26.45
C GLY A 127 -3.61 -5.15 26.03
N TRP A 128 -3.72 -4.82 24.74
CA TRP A 128 -4.92 -4.24 24.18
C TRP A 128 -6.01 -5.27 23.92
N THR A 129 -7.25 -4.90 24.25
CA THR A 129 -8.44 -5.68 23.94
C THR A 129 -9.40 -4.88 23.08
N LYS A 130 -10.17 -5.57 22.21
CA LYS A 130 -11.14 -4.93 21.32
C LYS A 130 -12.13 -4.07 22.10
N GLY A 131 -12.32 -2.84 21.65
CA GLY A 131 -13.19 -1.86 22.31
C GLY A 131 -12.44 -0.87 23.21
N GLN A 132 -11.19 -1.15 23.55
CA GLN A 132 -10.36 -0.14 24.19
C GLN A 132 -9.90 0.87 23.14
N ALA A 133 -10.30 2.13 23.36
CA ALA A 133 -10.02 3.20 22.41
C ALA A 133 -8.66 3.83 22.68
N TRP A 134 -7.96 4.14 21.60
CA TRP A 134 -6.70 4.86 21.60
C TRP A 134 -6.74 6.00 20.59
N MET A 135 -5.86 6.98 20.75
CA MET A 135 -5.80 8.17 19.93
C MET A 135 -4.52 8.14 19.09
N THR A 136 -4.62 8.47 17.80
CA THR A 136 -3.46 8.56 16.93
C THR A 136 -3.59 9.70 15.92
N GLU A 137 -2.45 10.18 15.45
CA GLU A 137 -2.35 11.08 14.31
C GLU A 137 -2.08 10.23 13.07
N THR A 138 -3.00 10.27 12.11
CA THR A 138 -2.97 9.44 10.91
C THR A 138 -3.76 10.08 9.77
N THR A 139 -4.09 9.33 8.73
CA THR A 139 -5.02 9.75 7.67
C THR A 139 -6.19 8.79 7.59
N LEU A 140 -7.33 9.26 7.08
CA LEU A 140 -8.50 8.41 6.88
C LEU A 140 -8.15 7.21 5.98
N GLY A 141 -7.36 7.43 4.94
CA GLY A 141 -6.95 6.36 4.02
C GLY A 141 -6.10 5.27 4.69
N ARG A 142 -5.25 5.61 5.67
CA ARG A 142 -4.49 4.61 6.44
C ARG A 142 -5.40 3.78 7.34
N ILE A 143 -6.41 4.37 7.94
CA ILE A 143 -7.41 3.62 8.71
C ILE A 143 -8.14 2.64 7.80
N MET A 144 -8.63 3.08 6.63
CA MET A 144 -9.27 2.22 5.63
C MET A 144 -8.38 1.06 5.18
N PHE A 145 -7.07 1.32 5.01
CA PHE A 145 -6.13 0.25 4.69
C PHE A 145 -6.02 -0.78 5.83
N ASN A 146 -5.92 -0.31 7.08
CA ASN A 146 -5.79 -1.20 8.23
C ASN A 146 -7.05 -2.05 8.47
N GLU A 147 -8.22 -1.61 8.02
CA GLU A 147 -9.45 -2.42 8.05
C GLU A 147 -9.41 -3.63 7.08
N LEU A 148 -8.52 -3.61 6.08
CA LEU A 148 -8.32 -4.76 5.20
C LEU A 148 -7.55 -5.89 5.89
N LEU A 149 -6.73 -5.54 6.89
CA LEU A 149 -5.87 -6.47 7.60
C LEU A 149 -6.65 -7.40 8.54
N PRO A 150 -6.06 -8.56 8.91
CA PRO A 150 -6.74 -9.47 9.82
C PRO A 150 -6.97 -8.84 11.20
N PHE A 151 -8.01 -9.32 11.88
CA PHE A 151 -8.25 -8.93 13.27
C PHE A 151 -7.00 -9.16 14.14
N ASN A 152 -6.71 -8.22 15.05
CA ASN A 152 -5.51 -8.20 15.90
C ASN A 152 -4.17 -7.99 15.18
N PHE A 153 -4.16 -7.69 13.89
CA PHE A 153 -2.93 -7.24 13.26
C PHE A 153 -2.58 -5.83 13.77
N PRO A 154 -1.32 -5.55 14.13
CA PRO A 154 -0.92 -4.23 14.61
C PRO A 154 -1.15 -3.17 13.54
N TYR A 155 -1.60 -1.99 13.95
CA TYR A 155 -1.82 -0.86 13.06
C TYR A 155 -0.55 -0.50 12.29
N GLN A 156 -0.70 -0.29 10.99
CA GLN A 156 0.38 0.09 10.09
C GLN A 156 0.30 1.58 9.78
N GLU A 157 1.27 2.34 10.31
CA GLU A 157 1.33 3.78 10.10
C GLU A 157 2.39 4.10 9.04
N GLY A 158 1.94 4.44 7.83
CA GLY A 158 2.83 4.82 6.73
C GLY A 158 2.22 4.60 5.35
N ALA A 159 2.88 5.13 4.34
CA ALA A 159 2.50 4.94 2.95
C ALA A 159 2.93 3.54 2.46
N MET A 160 2.00 2.80 1.85
CA MET A 160 2.25 1.43 1.39
C MET A 160 3.09 1.43 0.12
N VAL A 161 4.23 0.74 0.15
CA VAL A 161 5.13 0.62 -0.99
C VAL A 161 5.57 -0.84 -1.19
N ARG A 162 5.99 -1.16 -2.41
CA ARG A 162 6.51 -2.50 -2.72
C ARG A 162 7.99 -2.64 -2.44
N LYS A 163 8.78 -1.62 -2.74
CA LYS A 163 10.24 -1.59 -2.61
C LYS A 163 10.70 -0.20 -2.17
N GLY A 164 11.89 -0.12 -1.60
CA GLY A 164 12.50 1.16 -1.28
C GLY A 164 11.85 1.80 -0.07
N GLY A 165 11.93 1.15 1.08
CA GLY A 165 11.51 1.73 2.36
C GLY A 165 12.25 3.05 2.65
N GLY A 166 11.69 3.84 3.54
CA GLY A 166 12.23 5.11 4.01
C GLY A 166 11.29 5.64 5.09
N SER A 167 11.63 6.75 5.71
CA SER A 167 10.78 7.35 6.74
C SER A 167 9.34 7.53 6.26
N GLY A 168 8.37 7.07 7.02
CA GLY A 168 6.94 7.14 6.69
C GLY A 168 6.45 6.18 5.61
N LYS A 169 7.22 5.12 5.27
CA LYS A 169 6.82 4.10 4.30
C LYS A 169 6.82 2.71 4.91
N VAL A 170 5.85 1.89 4.53
CA VAL A 170 5.69 0.51 4.97
C VAL A 170 5.78 -0.44 3.78
N LEU A 171 6.59 -1.49 3.92
CA LEU A 171 6.76 -2.48 2.86
C LEU A 171 5.63 -3.51 2.90
N LEU A 172 4.89 -3.62 1.80
CA LEU A 172 3.82 -4.62 1.66
C LEU A 172 4.31 -6.06 1.84
N GLY A 173 5.56 -6.35 1.44
CA GLY A 173 6.17 -7.66 1.64
C GLY A 173 6.31 -8.04 3.11
N ASP A 174 6.69 -7.10 3.96
CA ASP A 174 6.89 -7.34 5.40
C ASP A 174 5.54 -7.57 6.09
N ILE A 175 4.50 -6.83 5.69
CA ILE A 175 3.13 -7.07 6.17
C ILE A 175 2.69 -8.50 5.83
N ILE A 176 2.84 -8.92 4.56
CA ILE A 176 2.42 -10.24 4.10
C ILE A 176 3.21 -11.34 4.82
N GLN A 177 4.51 -11.17 4.98
CA GLN A 177 5.35 -12.12 5.71
C GLN A 177 4.89 -12.24 7.17
N SER A 178 4.67 -11.13 7.85
CA SER A 178 4.17 -11.12 9.24
C SER A 178 2.77 -11.73 9.36
N MET A 179 1.92 -11.58 8.34
CA MET A 179 0.60 -12.23 8.32
C MET A 179 0.72 -13.74 8.18
N VAL A 180 1.57 -14.23 7.28
CA VAL A 180 1.77 -15.68 7.08
C VAL A 180 2.31 -16.37 8.33
N GLU A 181 3.14 -15.69 9.09
CA GLU A 181 3.69 -16.21 10.36
C GLU A 181 2.62 -16.34 11.48
N LYS A 182 1.58 -15.50 11.45
CA LYS A 182 0.62 -15.36 12.57
C LYS A 182 -0.77 -15.87 12.28
N TYR A 183 -1.15 -15.96 11.01
CA TYR A 183 -2.53 -16.27 10.61
C TYR A 183 -2.61 -17.49 9.68
N PRO A 184 -3.74 -18.21 9.66
CA PRO A 184 -3.97 -19.28 8.70
C PRO A 184 -3.90 -18.77 7.25
N MET A 185 -3.37 -19.60 6.35
CA MET A 185 -3.16 -19.26 4.95
C MET A 185 -4.43 -18.79 4.22
N ILE A 186 -5.58 -19.35 4.59
CA ILE A 186 -6.87 -18.94 4.04
C ILE A 186 -7.22 -17.49 4.40
N THR A 187 -6.90 -17.06 5.62
CA THR A 187 -7.10 -15.67 6.05
C THR A 187 -6.17 -14.72 5.27
N VAL A 188 -4.91 -15.13 5.10
CA VAL A 188 -3.94 -14.35 4.33
C VAL A 188 -4.40 -14.20 2.87
N ALA A 189 -4.88 -15.27 2.24
CA ALA A 189 -5.41 -15.23 0.89
C ALA A 189 -6.60 -14.26 0.77
N GLN A 190 -7.53 -14.28 1.72
CA GLN A 190 -8.67 -13.35 1.75
C GLN A 190 -8.23 -11.89 1.90
N VAL A 191 -7.21 -11.63 2.70
CA VAL A 191 -6.66 -10.28 2.85
C VAL A 191 -5.97 -9.81 1.58
N LEU A 192 -5.22 -10.68 0.91
CA LEU A 192 -4.61 -10.36 -0.38
C LEU A 192 -5.66 -10.03 -1.45
N ASP A 193 -6.79 -10.74 -1.47
CA ASP A 193 -7.91 -10.41 -2.36
C ASP A 193 -8.51 -9.04 -2.02
N LYS A 194 -8.73 -8.72 -0.75
CA LYS A 194 -9.19 -7.38 -0.34
C LYS A 194 -8.20 -6.28 -0.70
N MET A 195 -6.89 -6.52 -0.52
CA MET A 195 -5.85 -5.57 -0.92
C MET A 195 -5.84 -5.35 -2.44
N LYS A 196 -6.04 -6.40 -3.23
CA LYS A 196 -6.15 -6.31 -4.69
C LYS A 196 -7.34 -5.44 -5.08
N ASP A 197 -8.52 -5.72 -4.54
CA ASP A 197 -9.75 -5.00 -4.85
C ASP A 197 -9.66 -3.52 -4.43
N ALA A 198 -9.17 -3.25 -3.22
CA ALA A 198 -8.92 -1.89 -2.75
C ALA A 198 -7.87 -1.17 -3.60
N GLY A 199 -6.79 -1.86 -3.97
CA GLY A 199 -5.73 -1.31 -4.82
C GLY A 199 -6.26 -0.85 -6.18
N PHE A 200 -7.02 -1.67 -6.88
CA PHE A 200 -7.64 -1.29 -8.15
C PHE A 200 -8.70 -0.19 -7.99
N TYR A 201 -9.53 -0.27 -6.96
CA TYR A 201 -10.53 0.76 -6.68
C TYR A 201 -9.89 2.13 -6.50
N TRP A 202 -8.87 2.23 -5.65
CA TRP A 202 -8.20 3.50 -5.38
C TRP A 202 -7.28 3.95 -6.51
N ALA A 203 -6.68 3.05 -7.28
CA ALA A 203 -5.96 3.41 -8.50
C ALA A 203 -6.90 4.09 -9.51
N THR A 204 -8.09 3.53 -9.72
CA THR A 204 -9.11 4.11 -10.60
C THR A 204 -9.54 5.51 -10.13
N ARG A 205 -9.78 5.68 -8.83
CA ARG A 205 -10.22 6.98 -8.27
C ARG A 205 -9.09 8.01 -8.18
N SER A 206 -7.84 7.60 -8.15
CA SER A 206 -6.69 8.51 -8.08
C SER A 206 -6.51 9.33 -9.35
N GLY A 207 -6.92 8.80 -10.51
CA GLY A 207 -6.70 9.41 -11.81
C GLY A 207 -5.21 9.63 -12.15
N VAL A 208 -4.29 8.94 -11.48
CA VAL A 208 -2.85 9.08 -11.73
C VAL A 208 -2.53 8.64 -13.15
N THR A 209 -1.86 9.52 -13.88
CA THR A 209 -1.41 9.27 -15.26
C THR A 209 -0.05 9.89 -15.48
N ILE A 210 0.59 9.57 -16.59
CA ILE A 210 1.87 10.13 -17.02
C ILE A 210 1.65 10.79 -18.38
N SER A 211 2.01 12.06 -18.49
CA SER A 211 2.02 12.82 -19.73
C SER A 211 3.43 12.91 -20.31
N MET A 212 3.55 13.34 -21.56
CA MET A 212 4.86 13.56 -22.18
C MET A 212 5.67 14.67 -21.49
N SER A 213 5.00 15.63 -20.83
CA SER A 213 5.65 16.69 -20.06
C SER A 213 6.25 16.23 -18.75
N ASP A 214 5.84 15.06 -18.24
CA ASP A 214 6.38 14.48 -17.00
C ASP A 214 7.73 13.78 -17.24
N VAL A 215 8.09 13.55 -18.50
CA VAL A 215 9.39 13.00 -18.91
C VAL A 215 10.43 14.11 -18.92
N LEU A 216 11.07 14.31 -17.77
CA LEU A 216 12.08 15.33 -17.61
C LEU A 216 13.39 14.90 -18.29
N ILE A 217 13.87 15.75 -19.18
CA ILE A 217 15.21 15.61 -19.78
C ILE A 217 16.20 16.38 -18.89
N LEU A 218 17.33 15.75 -18.56
CA LEU A 218 18.38 16.40 -17.79
C LEU A 218 18.84 17.70 -18.51
N PRO A 219 18.90 18.86 -17.81
CA PRO A 219 19.27 20.13 -18.43
C PRO A 219 20.67 20.10 -19.07
N ASN A 220 21.57 19.33 -18.48
CA ASN A 220 22.97 19.17 -18.92
C ASN A 220 23.20 17.93 -19.79
N LYS A 221 22.15 17.33 -20.37
CA LYS A 221 22.26 16.12 -21.21
C LYS A 221 23.28 16.27 -22.32
N THR A 222 23.24 17.39 -23.03
CA THR A 222 24.13 17.67 -24.19
C THR A 222 25.59 17.74 -23.75
N GLU A 223 25.88 18.43 -22.65
CA GLU A 223 27.23 18.55 -22.10
C GLU A 223 27.81 17.21 -21.67
N VAL A 224 26.99 16.39 -20.99
CA VAL A 224 27.40 15.06 -20.56
C VAL A 224 27.67 14.16 -21.76
N LEU A 225 26.83 14.18 -22.80
CA LEU A 225 27.05 13.40 -24.02
C LEU A 225 28.32 13.81 -24.72
N GLU A 226 28.55 15.10 -24.94
CA GLU A 226 29.78 15.61 -25.58
C GLU A 226 31.06 15.24 -24.82
N GLN A 227 31.00 15.23 -23.48
CA GLN A 227 32.12 14.81 -22.67
C GLN A 227 32.45 13.33 -22.91
N TYR A 228 31.46 12.43 -22.84
CA TYR A 228 31.70 11.02 -23.02
C TYR A 228 32.03 10.64 -24.46
N GLU A 229 31.52 11.34 -25.46
CA GLU A 229 31.91 11.19 -26.86
C GLU A 229 33.40 11.50 -27.06
N LYS A 230 33.90 12.62 -26.48
CA LYS A 230 35.31 12.95 -26.51
C LYS A 230 36.21 11.94 -25.82
N GLU A 231 35.73 11.37 -24.68
CA GLU A 231 36.46 10.32 -23.99
C GLU A 231 36.50 9.00 -24.83
N ALA A 232 35.39 8.65 -25.47
CA ALA A 232 35.32 7.48 -26.35
C ALA A 232 36.27 7.63 -27.55
N GLU A 233 36.26 8.79 -28.25
CA GLU A 233 37.18 9.06 -29.33
C GLU A 233 38.66 9.03 -28.89
N ALA A 234 38.96 9.48 -27.67
CA ALA A 234 40.33 9.45 -27.15
C ALA A 234 40.82 8.03 -26.89
N ILE A 235 39.89 7.10 -26.54
CA ILE A 235 40.18 5.68 -26.35
C ILE A 235 40.34 4.98 -27.69
N GLU A 236 39.49 5.27 -28.69
CA GLU A 236 39.58 4.71 -30.04
C GLU A 236 40.88 5.09 -30.78
N ARG A 237 41.45 6.27 -30.47
CA ARG A 237 42.71 6.75 -31.07
C ARG A 237 43.96 6.15 -30.40
N LYS A 238 43.85 5.38 -29.34
CA LYS A 238 44.94 4.66 -28.68
C LYS A 238 45.09 3.24 -29.22
#